data_873876b90ecf8862fc86398c9f3d80fc
#
_entry.id   873876b90ecf8862fc86398c9f3d80fc
#
_cell.length_a   1.000
_cell.length_b   1.000
_cell.length_c   1.000
_cell.angle_alpha   90.00
_cell.angle_beta   90.00
_cell.angle_gamma   90.00
#
_symmetry.space_group_name_H-M   'P 1'
#
loop_
_entity.id
_entity.type
_entity.pdbx_description
1 polymer ?
#
loop_
_entity_poly.entity_id
_entity_poly.type
_entity_poly.pdbx_seq_one_letter_code
_entity_poly.pdbx_strand_id
1 'polypeptide(L)'
;MTALALSRIHFPITTLGPGKRVGVWFQGCSIRCPGCVSMDTWAAGKGMTTVADVLDTLAPVVSSADGLTISGGEPFEQSEALAALLRGWHRLGGGDVLVYSGRALEDLARALSELDGLIDAVIADPFLRAVPQTVALRGSDNQRLVTLTTRGVELFSAYEAPLPVGERALDVLFDDNTGDAFLVGIPRPGDMVKLAAALKAAGHSAAATEDVR
;
A
#
# COMPACT_ATOMS: atom_id res chain seq x y z
N MET A 1 7.66 2.91 23.84
CA MET A 1 6.68 3.07 22.75
C MET A 1 7.45 3.10 21.43
N THR A 2 7.10 2.26 20.46
CA THR A 2 7.80 2.17 19.18
C THR A 2 7.36 3.33 18.28
N ALA A 3 8.31 4.16 17.85
CA ALA A 3 8.05 5.28 16.93
C ALA A 3 7.78 4.76 15.52
N LEU A 4 6.92 5.45 14.78
CA LEU A 4 6.55 5.16 13.40
C LEU A 4 6.43 6.47 12.63
N ALA A 5 7.06 6.56 11.47
CA ALA A 5 6.77 7.61 10.50
C ALA A 5 5.63 7.12 9.58
N LEU A 6 4.48 7.77 9.70
CA LEU A 6 3.24 7.44 9.03
C LEU A 6 2.84 8.55 8.04
N SER A 7 2.43 8.19 6.85
CA SER A 7 1.85 9.13 5.90
C SER A 7 0.33 9.26 6.11
N ARG A 8 -0.39 8.13 6.06
CA ARG A 8 -1.85 8.11 6.15
C ARG A 8 -2.40 6.73 6.49
N ILE A 9 -3.65 6.70 6.91
CA ILE A 9 -4.47 5.51 7.11
C ILE A 9 -5.78 5.75 6.39
N HIS A 10 -6.27 4.73 5.68
CA HIS A 10 -7.59 4.76 5.04
C HIS A 10 -8.36 3.47 5.29
N PHE A 11 -9.67 3.59 5.48
CA PHE A 11 -10.61 2.48 5.57
C PHE A 11 -12.02 2.94 5.10
N PRO A 12 -12.75 2.13 4.32
CA PRO A 12 -12.30 0.92 3.64
C PRO A 12 -11.53 1.23 2.35
N ILE A 13 -10.54 0.40 2.01
CA ILE A 13 -9.97 0.32 0.67
C ILE A 13 -10.29 -1.05 0.06
N THR A 14 -10.53 -1.10 -1.25
CA THR A 14 -10.94 -2.34 -1.95
C THR A 14 -10.05 -2.70 -3.14
N THR A 15 -9.09 -1.84 -3.49
CA THR A 15 -8.28 -1.95 -4.70
C THR A 15 -6.86 -2.48 -4.46
N LEU A 16 -6.45 -2.64 -3.19
CA LEU A 16 -5.12 -3.11 -2.80
C LEU A 16 -5.17 -4.43 -2.02
N GLY A 17 -5.88 -5.42 -2.56
CA GLY A 17 -6.05 -6.76 -2.02
C GLY A 17 -7.51 -7.18 -1.92
N PRO A 18 -7.80 -8.42 -1.48
CA PRO A 18 -9.15 -8.95 -1.37
C PRO A 18 -9.96 -8.28 -0.27
N GLY A 19 -11.25 -8.06 -0.52
CA GLY A 19 -12.21 -7.57 0.46
C GLY A 19 -12.04 -6.09 0.83
N LYS A 20 -12.59 -5.72 1.99
CA LYS A 20 -12.49 -4.38 2.59
C LYS A 20 -11.27 -4.34 3.50
N ARG A 21 -10.29 -3.52 3.17
CA ARG A 21 -9.02 -3.51 3.89
C ARG A 21 -8.77 -2.18 4.60
N VAL A 22 -8.05 -2.25 5.70
CA VAL A 22 -7.37 -1.06 6.23
C VAL A 22 -6.09 -0.85 5.42
N GLY A 23 -5.90 0.33 4.88
CA GLY A 23 -4.64 0.74 4.25
C GLY A 23 -3.81 1.58 5.21
N VAL A 24 -2.54 1.23 5.41
CA VAL A 24 -1.58 2.00 6.20
C VAL A 24 -0.38 2.33 5.33
N TRP A 25 -0.13 3.63 5.11
CA TRP A 25 1.01 4.10 4.32
C TRP A 25 2.12 4.62 5.24
N PHE A 26 3.25 3.94 5.22
CA PHE A 26 4.46 4.37 5.91
C PHE A 26 5.05 5.59 5.22
N GLN A 27 5.78 6.41 5.97
CA GLN A 27 6.47 7.59 5.48
C GLN A 27 7.98 7.36 5.51
N GLY A 28 8.66 7.73 4.42
CA GLY A 28 10.09 7.52 4.20
C GLY A 28 10.36 6.37 3.24
N CYS A 29 11.12 6.64 2.17
CA CYS A 29 11.57 5.64 1.21
C CYS A 29 12.90 6.06 0.59
N SER A 30 13.92 5.26 0.74
CA SER A 30 15.23 5.50 0.12
C SER A 30 15.34 4.98 -1.31
N ILE A 31 14.44 4.08 -1.73
CA ILE A 31 14.45 3.44 -3.06
C ILE A 31 14.10 4.44 -4.16
N ARG A 32 13.05 5.25 -3.97
CA ARG A 32 12.64 6.35 -4.85
C ARG A 32 12.50 5.94 -6.32
N CYS A 33 11.71 4.91 -6.58
CA CYS A 33 11.49 4.40 -7.94
C CYS A 33 10.98 5.50 -8.88
N PRO A 34 11.59 5.72 -10.06
CA PRO A 34 11.11 6.71 -11.03
C PRO A 34 9.67 6.43 -11.46
N GLY A 35 8.78 7.42 -11.33
CA GLY A 35 7.35 7.28 -11.65
C GLY A 35 6.51 6.58 -10.59
N CYS A 36 7.01 6.46 -9.36
CA CYS A 36 6.25 5.92 -8.24
C CYS A 36 4.99 6.74 -7.98
N VAL A 37 3.84 6.08 -7.81
CA VAL A 37 2.56 6.73 -7.51
C VAL A 37 2.52 7.36 -6.11
N SER A 38 3.34 6.88 -5.18
CA SER A 38 3.40 7.34 -3.78
C SER A 38 4.64 8.19 -3.49
N MET A 39 5.03 9.09 -4.40
CA MET A 39 6.20 9.96 -4.23
C MET A 39 6.11 10.89 -3.02
N ASP A 40 4.90 11.25 -2.62
CA ASP A 40 4.59 12.02 -1.41
C ASP A 40 5.08 11.34 -0.12
N THR A 41 5.23 10.03 -0.14
CA THR A 41 5.72 9.24 1.01
C THR A 41 7.25 9.10 1.08
N TRP A 42 8.02 9.68 0.16
CA TRP A 42 9.47 9.50 0.10
C TRP A 42 10.25 10.24 1.20
N ALA A 43 9.73 11.39 1.63
CA ALA A 43 10.43 12.25 2.56
C ALA A 43 10.53 11.59 3.94
N ALA A 44 11.75 11.39 4.44
CA ALA A 44 11.99 10.92 5.80
C ALA A 44 11.68 12.00 6.84
N GLY A 45 11.42 11.58 8.07
CA GLY A 45 11.25 12.47 9.22
C GLY A 45 9.92 13.24 9.27
N LYS A 46 8.95 12.88 8.43
CA LYS A 46 7.58 13.43 8.48
C LYS A 46 6.62 12.43 9.12
N GLY A 47 5.47 12.93 9.61
CA GLY A 47 4.38 12.10 10.11
C GLY A 47 4.76 11.23 11.31
N MET A 48 5.63 11.72 12.19
CA MET A 48 6.07 10.97 13.36
C MET A 48 4.91 10.74 14.34
N THR A 49 4.67 9.48 14.66
CA THR A 49 3.65 9.00 15.60
C THR A 49 4.19 7.77 16.34
N THR A 50 3.34 7.06 17.04
CA THR A 50 3.68 5.78 17.65
C THR A 50 2.82 4.65 17.09
N VAL A 51 3.34 3.43 17.16
CA VAL A 51 2.56 2.23 16.78
C VAL A 51 1.31 2.10 17.66
N ALA A 52 1.36 2.53 18.92
CA ALA A 52 0.20 2.51 19.81
C ALA A 52 -0.92 3.43 19.27
N ASP A 53 -0.61 4.67 18.93
CA ASP A 53 -1.60 5.63 18.38
C ASP A 53 -2.22 5.11 17.07
N VAL A 54 -1.41 4.45 16.23
CA VAL A 54 -1.91 3.81 15.02
C VAL A 54 -2.87 2.68 15.36
N LEU A 55 -2.52 1.78 16.27
CA LEU A 55 -3.39 0.67 16.68
C LEU A 55 -4.69 1.17 17.34
N ASP A 56 -4.64 2.25 18.10
CA ASP A 56 -5.84 2.89 18.68
C ASP A 56 -6.76 3.43 17.57
N THR A 57 -6.18 3.97 16.49
CA THR A 57 -6.93 4.40 15.29
C THR A 57 -7.55 3.22 14.55
N LEU A 58 -6.89 2.07 14.50
CA LEU A 58 -7.38 0.87 13.80
C LEU A 58 -8.44 0.10 14.61
N ALA A 59 -8.37 0.11 15.93
CA ALA A 59 -9.22 -0.69 16.81
C ALA A 59 -10.74 -0.58 16.52
N PRO A 60 -11.29 0.62 16.23
CA PRO A 60 -12.73 0.74 15.92
C PRO A 60 -13.17 0.06 14.62
N VAL A 61 -12.26 -0.14 13.66
CA VAL A 61 -12.58 -0.63 12.32
C VAL A 61 -12.12 -2.07 12.07
N VAL A 62 -11.30 -2.65 12.96
CA VAL A 62 -10.69 -3.96 12.77
C VAL A 62 -11.72 -5.08 12.53
N SER A 63 -12.84 -5.05 13.25
CA SER A 63 -13.92 -6.06 13.11
C SER A 63 -14.71 -5.95 11.79
N SER A 64 -14.58 -4.81 11.10
CA SER A 64 -15.25 -4.55 9.81
C SER A 64 -14.31 -4.70 8.64
N ALA A 65 -13.03 -4.96 8.89
CA ALA A 65 -11.99 -5.12 7.89
C ALA A 65 -11.70 -6.60 7.63
N ASP A 66 -11.64 -7.00 6.36
CA ASP A 66 -11.21 -8.33 5.97
C ASP A 66 -9.69 -8.51 6.10
N GLY A 67 -8.93 -7.42 5.96
CA GLY A 67 -7.47 -7.47 6.08
C GLY A 67 -6.80 -6.10 6.20
N LEU A 68 -5.48 -6.15 6.35
CA LEU A 68 -4.57 -5.01 6.41
C LEU A 68 -3.69 -4.98 5.16
N THR A 69 -3.55 -3.81 4.54
CA THR A 69 -2.56 -3.55 3.50
C THR A 69 -1.58 -2.49 3.98
N ILE A 70 -0.31 -2.83 4.03
CA ILE A 70 0.78 -1.92 4.38
C ILE A 70 1.52 -1.53 3.10
N SER A 71 1.67 -0.23 2.86
CA SER A 71 2.31 0.34 1.67
C SER A 71 2.97 1.68 2.03
N GLY A 72 3.08 2.61 1.07
CA GLY A 72 3.55 3.97 1.27
C GLY A 72 4.97 4.16 0.83
N GLY A 73 5.85 4.56 1.75
CA GLY A 73 7.30 4.55 1.59
C GLY A 73 7.83 3.11 1.54
N GLU A 74 8.92 2.83 2.26
CA GLU A 74 9.43 1.46 2.38
C GLU A 74 9.20 0.94 3.81
N PRO A 75 8.22 0.03 4.02
CA PRO A 75 7.89 -0.44 5.36
C PRO A 75 9.07 -1.15 6.07
N PHE A 76 9.91 -1.86 5.31
CA PHE A 76 11.05 -2.57 5.88
C PHE A 76 12.24 -1.66 6.27
N GLU A 77 12.18 -0.35 5.95
CA GLU A 77 13.11 0.65 6.53
C GLU A 77 12.72 1.00 7.98
N GLN A 78 11.52 0.65 8.40
CA GLN A 78 11.01 0.82 9.76
C GLN A 78 10.65 -0.55 10.37
N SER A 79 11.55 -1.53 10.28
CA SER A 79 11.28 -2.94 10.56
C SER A 79 10.77 -3.19 11.99
N GLU A 80 11.26 -2.45 13.00
CA GLU A 80 10.78 -2.55 14.37
C GLU A 80 9.31 -2.09 14.49
N ALA A 81 8.98 -0.96 13.86
CA ALA A 81 7.62 -0.43 13.84
C ALA A 81 6.67 -1.34 13.05
N LEU A 82 7.12 -1.86 11.89
CA LEU A 82 6.39 -2.83 11.09
C LEU A 82 6.05 -4.06 11.94
N ALA A 83 7.04 -4.68 12.58
CA ALA A 83 6.84 -5.85 13.44
C ALA A 83 5.87 -5.59 14.59
N ALA A 84 5.99 -4.43 15.24
CA ALA A 84 5.12 -4.04 16.34
C ALA A 84 3.66 -3.82 15.88
N LEU A 85 3.47 -3.16 14.72
CA LEU A 85 2.16 -2.93 14.10
C LEU A 85 1.49 -4.26 13.74
N LEU A 86 2.20 -5.16 13.07
CA LEU A 86 1.71 -6.48 12.68
C LEU A 86 1.25 -7.31 13.89
N ARG A 87 2.09 -7.38 14.94
CA ARG A 87 1.70 -8.07 16.18
C ARG A 87 0.49 -7.41 16.86
N GLY A 88 0.40 -6.08 16.78
CA GLY A 88 -0.74 -5.33 17.29
C GLY A 88 -2.02 -5.65 16.52
N TRP A 89 -1.96 -5.65 15.20
CA TRP A 89 -3.08 -5.99 14.31
C TRP A 89 -3.65 -7.38 14.63
N HIS A 90 -2.79 -8.39 14.74
CA HIS A 90 -3.23 -9.75 15.10
C HIS A 90 -3.81 -9.82 16.51
N ARG A 91 -3.26 -9.09 17.49
CA ARG A 91 -3.86 -9.03 18.85
C ARG A 91 -5.24 -8.40 18.87
N LEU A 92 -5.53 -7.46 17.99
CA LEU A 92 -6.88 -6.88 17.82
C LEU A 92 -7.85 -7.83 17.11
N GLY A 93 -7.41 -9.02 16.70
CA GLY A 93 -8.22 -9.97 15.93
C GLY A 93 -8.35 -9.63 14.47
N GLY A 94 -7.40 -8.87 13.92
CA GLY A 94 -7.41 -8.43 12.54
C GLY A 94 -7.27 -9.58 11.53
N GLY A 95 -7.75 -9.34 10.31
CA GLY A 95 -7.71 -10.27 9.20
C GLY A 95 -6.32 -10.48 8.58
N ASP A 96 -6.28 -10.92 7.33
CA ASP A 96 -5.03 -11.16 6.60
C ASP A 96 -4.17 -9.89 6.43
N VAL A 97 -2.89 -10.10 6.12
CA VAL A 97 -1.93 -9.02 5.94
C VAL A 97 -1.23 -9.11 4.59
N LEU A 98 -1.32 -8.03 3.81
CA LEU A 98 -0.53 -7.79 2.60
C LEU A 98 0.46 -6.65 2.84
N VAL A 99 1.74 -6.86 2.50
CA VAL A 99 2.77 -5.81 2.58
C VAL A 99 3.37 -5.55 1.21
N TYR A 100 3.48 -4.27 0.83
CA TYR A 100 4.23 -3.83 -0.35
C TYR A 100 5.64 -3.42 0.06
N SER A 101 6.63 -3.83 -0.73
CA SER A 101 8.03 -3.41 -0.60
C SER A 101 8.65 -3.18 -1.97
N GLY A 102 9.45 -2.15 -2.09
CA GLY A 102 10.28 -1.92 -3.27
C GLY A 102 11.64 -2.60 -3.19
N ARG A 103 11.95 -3.34 -2.13
CA ARG A 103 13.18 -4.12 -2.02
C ARG A 103 13.11 -5.38 -2.86
N ALA A 104 14.25 -5.86 -3.35
CA ALA A 104 14.33 -7.16 -3.97
C ALA A 104 13.90 -8.25 -2.98
N LEU A 105 13.17 -9.25 -3.47
CA LEU A 105 12.64 -10.35 -2.62
C LEU A 105 13.76 -11.04 -1.83
N GLU A 106 14.93 -11.20 -2.45
CA GLU A 106 16.11 -11.83 -1.86
C GLU A 106 16.63 -11.05 -0.63
N ASP A 107 16.53 -9.71 -0.67
CA ASP A 107 16.92 -8.83 0.42
C ASP A 107 15.93 -8.87 1.59
N LEU A 108 14.71 -9.32 1.34
CA LEU A 108 13.65 -9.44 2.36
C LEU A 108 13.70 -10.78 3.12
N ALA A 109 14.42 -11.80 2.63
CA ALA A 109 14.36 -13.16 3.14
C ALA A 109 14.53 -13.25 4.67
N ARG A 110 15.50 -12.52 5.24
CA ARG A 110 15.73 -12.47 6.68
C ARG A 110 14.57 -11.80 7.42
N ALA A 111 14.12 -10.64 6.96
CA ALA A 111 13.04 -9.89 7.61
C ALA A 111 11.72 -10.67 7.56
N LEU A 112 11.43 -11.35 6.45
CA LEU A 112 10.24 -12.20 6.31
C LEU A 112 10.30 -13.40 7.25
N SER A 113 11.49 -14.00 7.44
CA SER A 113 11.67 -15.08 8.44
C SER A 113 11.47 -14.60 9.87
N GLU A 114 11.91 -13.38 10.21
CA GLU A 114 11.69 -12.78 11.54
C GLU A 114 10.21 -12.38 11.80
N LEU A 115 9.43 -12.25 10.73
CA LEU A 115 7.99 -11.92 10.72
C LEU A 115 7.11 -13.12 10.33
N ASP A 116 7.63 -14.34 10.45
CA ASP A 116 6.90 -15.56 10.10
C ASP A 116 5.54 -15.62 10.78
N GLY A 117 4.51 -15.97 10.01
CA GLY A 117 3.12 -16.02 10.44
C GLY A 117 2.44 -14.65 10.69
N LEU A 118 3.14 -13.53 10.51
CA LEU A 118 2.57 -12.18 10.68
C LEU A 118 2.16 -11.52 9.36
N ILE A 119 2.68 -12.01 8.22
CA ILE A 119 2.40 -11.50 6.87
C ILE A 119 1.87 -12.68 6.05
N ASP A 120 0.72 -12.52 5.42
CA ASP A 120 0.12 -13.55 4.55
C ASP A 120 0.65 -13.49 3.13
N ALA A 121 0.89 -12.27 2.63
CA ALA A 121 1.47 -12.06 1.31
C ALA A 121 2.34 -10.81 1.28
N VAL A 122 3.37 -10.82 0.43
CA VAL A 122 4.23 -9.68 0.14
C VAL A 122 4.27 -9.43 -1.37
N ILE A 123 4.19 -8.16 -1.77
CA ILE A 123 4.55 -7.73 -3.12
C ILE A 123 5.92 -7.08 -3.01
N ALA A 124 6.92 -7.74 -3.57
CA ALA A 124 8.32 -7.34 -3.52
C ALA A 124 8.83 -6.85 -4.88
N ASP A 125 10.00 -6.30 -4.89
CA ASP A 125 10.73 -5.73 -6.02
C ASP A 125 10.36 -4.29 -6.37
N PRO A 126 11.33 -3.50 -6.86
CA PRO A 126 11.11 -2.11 -7.19
C PRO A 126 10.17 -1.95 -8.39
N PHE A 127 9.36 -0.90 -8.34
CA PHE A 127 8.59 -0.50 -9.51
C PHE A 127 9.51 -0.08 -10.66
N LEU A 128 9.26 -0.62 -11.85
CA LEU A 128 10.00 -0.31 -13.08
C LEU A 128 9.04 0.25 -14.14
N ARG A 129 9.08 1.56 -14.36
CA ARG A 129 8.18 2.28 -15.28
C ARG A 129 8.16 1.71 -16.71
N ALA A 130 9.28 1.14 -17.19
CA ALA A 130 9.39 0.59 -18.53
C ALA A 130 8.83 -0.83 -18.68
N VAL A 131 8.51 -1.50 -17.57
CA VAL A 131 7.96 -2.86 -17.57
C VAL A 131 6.44 -2.80 -17.68
N PRO A 132 5.80 -3.67 -18.50
CA PRO A 132 4.35 -3.75 -18.60
C PRO A 132 3.67 -3.94 -17.24
N GLN A 133 2.38 -3.68 -17.20
CA GLN A 133 1.51 -3.82 -16.06
C GLN A 133 0.27 -4.62 -16.46
N THR A 134 0.39 -5.95 -16.47
CA THR A 134 -0.66 -6.86 -16.93
C THR A 134 -1.34 -7.66 -15.83
N VAL A 135 -0.72 -7.72 -14.63
CA VAL A 135 -1.27 -8.45 -13.48
C VAL A 135 -1.80 -7.51 -12.40
N ALA A 136 -2.68 -8.04 -11.55
CA ALA A 136 -3.29 -7.27 -10.47
C ALA A 136 -2.30 -6.93 -9.35
N LEU A 137 -2.64 -5.93 -8.54
CA LEU A 137 -1.92 -5.49 -7.34
C LEU A 137 -0.47 -5.04 -7.58
N ARG A 138 0.01 -4.97 -8.82
CA ARG A 138 1.38 -4.61 -9.18
C ARG A 138 1.42 -3.37 -10.05
N GLY A 139 2.39 -2.51 -9.79
CA GLY A 139 2.68 -1.35 -10.62
C GLY A 139 3.41 -1.73 -11.91
N SER A 140 4.16 -2.82 -11.89
CA SER A 140 4.90 -3.39 -13.02
C SER A 140 5.08 -4.90 -12.85
N ASP A 141 5.10 -5.64 -13.94
CA ASP A 141 5.06 -7.12 -13.96
C ASP A 141 6.33 -7.80 -13.41
N ASN A 142 7.41 -7.05 -13.22
CA ASN A 142 8.59 -7.56 -12.52
C ASN A 142 8.38 -7.71 -11.01
N GLN A 143 7.38 -7.02 -10.43
CA GLN A 143 7.09 -7.17 -9.01
C GLN A 143 6.49 -8.54 -8.73
N ARG A 144 7.01 -9.21 -7.71
CA ARG A 144 6.60 -10.57 -7.33
C ARG A 144 5.61 -10.55 -6.18
N LEU A 145 4.46 -11.21 -6.35
CA LEU A 145 3.57 -11.54 -5.26
C LEU A 145 4.00 -12.89 -4.67
N VAL A 146 4.34 -12.92 -3.40
CA VAL A 146 4.74 -14.14 -2.69
C VAL A 146 3.78 -14.37 -1.52
N THR A 147 3.12 -15.51 -1.53
CA THR A 147 2.26 -15.95 -0.42
C THR A 147 3.10 -16.66 0.63
N LEU A 148 2.96 -16.29 1.89
CA LEU A 148 3.81 -16.72 2.99
C LEU A 148 3.10 -17.69 3.95
N THR A 149 1.76 -17.74 3.90
CA THR A 149 0.92 -18.61 4.73
C THR A 149 -0.10 -19.37 3.87
N THR A 150 -0.72 -20.40 4.42
CA THR A 150 -1.83 -21.12 3.75
C THR A 150 -2.98 -20.14 3.44
N ARG A 151 -3.31 -19.27 4.37
CA ARG A 151 -4.30 -18.21 4.18
C ARG A 151 -3.91 -17.26 3.04
N GLY A 152 -2.63 -16.88 2.96
CA GLY A 152 -2.10 -16.08 1.86
C GLY A 152 -2.29 -16.76 0.51
N VAL A 153 -2.02 -18.08 0.42
CA VAL A 153 -2.28 -18.87 -0.80
C VAL A 153 -3.76 -18.81 -1.20
N GLU A 154 -4.67 -19.07 -0.26
CA GLU A 154 -6.11 -19.06 -0.51
C GLU A 154 -6.63 -17.72 -1.02
N LEU A 155 -6.14 -16.60 -0.43
CA LEU A 155 -6.65 -15.27 -0.70
C LEU A 155 -5.99 -14.59 -1.90
N PHE A 156 -4.70 -14.84 -2.15
CA PHE A 156 -3.92 -14.04 -3.09
C PHE A 156 -3.52 -14.75 -4.38
N SER A 157 -3.60 -16.09 -4.46
CA SER A 157 -3.16 -16.83 -5.67
C SER A 157 -3.88 -16.41 -6.95
N ALA A 158 -5.15 -16.00 -6.86
CA ALA A 158 -5.91 -15.54 -8.01
C ALA A 158 -5.33 -14.26 -8.65
N TYR A 159 -4.58 -13.45 -7.89
CA TYR A 159 -3.95 -12.22 -8.37
C TYR A 159 -2.67 -12.45 -9.18
N GLU A 160 -2.26 -13.69 -9.39
CA GLU A 160 -1.21 -14.06 -10.32
C GLU A 160 -1.71 -14.14 -11.78
N ALA A 161 -3.01 -14.25 -11.97
CA ALA A 161 -3.59 -14.25 -13.31
C ALA A 161 -3.54 -12.86 -13.94
N PRO A 162 -3.33 -12.76 -15.28
CA PRO A 162 -3.45 -11.51 -15.98
C PRO A 162 -4.82 -10.87 -15.79
N LEU A 163 -4.85 -9.56 -15.60
CA LEU A 163 -6.10 -8.80 -15.54
C LEU A 163 -6.73 -8.68 -16.93
N PRO A 164 -8.04 -8.90 -17.06
CA PRO A 164 -8.77 -8.53 -18.25
C PRO A 164 -8.57 -7.04 -18.58
N VAL A 165 -8.53 -6.74 -19.89
CA VAL A 165 -8.39 -5.35 -20.37
C VAL A 165 -9.60 -4.55 -19.86
N GLY A 166 -9.35 -3.54 -19.02
CA GLY A 166 -10.42 -2.67 -18.49
C GLY A 166 -10.71 -2.84 -17.00
N GLU A 167 -10.34 -3.95 -16.38
CA GLU A 167 -10.67 -4.25 -14.97
C GLU A 167 -9.66 -3.68 -13.97
N ARG A 168 -9.45 -2.37 -13.99
CA ARG A 168 -8.74 -1.68 -12.90
C ARG A 168 -9.64 -0.65 -12.28
N ALA A 169 -9.69 -0.65 -10.96
CA ALA A 169 -10.41 0.30 -10.16
C ALA A 169 -9.46 1.13 -9.29
N LEU A 170 -9.88 2.33 -8.98
CA LEU A 170 -9.29 3.16 -7.95
C LEU A 170 -10.38 3.48 -6.94
N ASP A 171 -10.07 3.37 -5.65
CA ASP A 171 -10.93 3.91 -4.61
C ASP A 171 -10.75 5.43 -4.55
N VAL A 172 -11.84 6.15 -4.41
CA VAL A 172 -11.83 7.60 -4.14
C VAL A 172 -12.35 7.82 -2.74
N LEU A 173 -11.51 8.34 -1.88
CA LEU A 173 -11.82 8.59 -0.48
C LEU A 173 -11.83 10.11 -0.24
N PHE A 174 -12.83 10.59 0.46
CA PHE A 174 -12.97 12.00 0.80
C PHE A 174 -12.72 12.21 2.29
N ASP A 175 -11.97 13.24 2.63
CA ASP A 175 -11.86 13.75 4.00
C ASP A 175 -12.81 14.92 4.15
N ASP A 176 -13.93 14.69 4.85
CA ASP A 176 -14.97 15.70 5.06
C ASP A 176 -14.49 16.90 5.91
N ASN A 177 -13.39 16.76 6.65
CA ASN A 177 -12.86 17.83 7.50
C ASN A 177 -11.95 18.78 6.71
N THR A 178 -11.16 18.24 5.77
CA THR A 178 -10.21 19.04 4.98
C THR A 178 -10.73 19.35 3.58
N GLY A 179 -11.69 18.58 3.08
CA GLY A 179 -12.17 18.63 1.69
C GLY A 179 -11.22 17.96 0.71
N ASP A 180 -10.19 17.27 1.20
CA ASP A 180 -9.24 16.56 0.34
C ASP A 180 -9.86 15.26 -0.21
N ALA A 181 -9.45 14.89 -1.42
CA ALA A 181 -9.77 13.60 -2.03
C ALA A 181 -8.48 12.79 -2.22
N PHE A 182 -8.52 11.54 -1.78
CA PHE A 182 -7.42 10.60 -1.93
C PHE A 182 -7.78 9.52 -2.93
N LEU A 183 -6.85 9.21 -3.81
CA LEU A 183 -6.98 8.12 -4.77
C LEU A 183 -6.13 6.95 -4.27
N VAL A 184 -6.76 5.80 -4.13
CA VAL A 184 -6.10 4.58 -3.66
C VAL A 184 -6.23 3.50 -4.72
N GLY A 185 -5.13 2.83 -5.02
CA GLY A 185 -5.05 1.78 -6.02
C GLY A 185 -3.80 1.90 -6.87
N ILE A 186 -3.76 1.13 -7.94
CA ILE A 186 -2.61 1.09 -8.85
C ILE A 186 -3.09 1.54 -10.23
N PRO A 187 -2.92 2.84 -10.57
CA PRO A 187 -3.35 3.38 -11.85
C PRO A 187 -2.52 2.80 -13.01
N ARG A 188 -3.11 2.80 -14.21
CA ARG A 188 -2.35 2.55 -15.45
C ARG A 188 -1.47 3.75 -15.77
N PRO A 189 -0.38 3.54 -16.52
CA PRO A 189 0.38 4.65 -17.06
C PRO A 189 -0.53 5.63 -17.81
N GLY A 190 -0.49 6.91 -17.42
CA GLY A 190 -1.28 7.98 -18.01
C GLY A 190 -2.71 8.16 -17.45
N ASP A 191 -3.21 7.30 -16.57
CA ASP A 191 -4.54 7.48 -15.98
C ASP A 191 -4.60 8.72 -15.06
N MET A 192 -3.54 8.98 -14.30
CA MET A 192 -3.45 10.17 -13.46
C MET A 192 -3.46 11.46 -14.28
N VAL A 193 -2.80 11.48 -15.44
CA VAL A 193 -2.81 12.61 -16.37
C VAL A 193 -4.22 12.86 -16.92
N LYS A 194 -4.92 11.80 -17.32
CA LYS A 194 -6.31 11.90 -17.80
C LYS A 194 -7.24 12.41 -16.71
N LEU A 195 -7.08 11.88 -15.49
CA LEU A 195 -7.88 12.31 -14.34
C LEU A 195 -7.64 13.80 -14.01
N ALA A 196 -6.36 14.23 -13.95
CA ALA A 196 -6.03 15.64 -13.72
C ALA A 196 -6.63 16.55 -14.81
N ALA A 197 -6.59 16.13 -16.07
CA ALA A 197 -7.19 16.86 -17.18
C ALA A 197 -8.73 16.95 -17.03
N ALA A 198 -9.40 15.86 -16.65
CA ALA A 198 -10.83 15.83 -16.43
C ALA A 198 -11.26 16.71 -15.26
N LEU A 199 -10.54 16.66 -14.14
CA LEU A 199 -10.77 17.53 -12.98
C LEU A 199 -10.58 19.00 -13.33
N LYS A 200 -9.54 19.34 -14.09
CA LYS A 200 -9.30 20.71 -14.56
C LYS A 200 -10.41 21.20 -15.46
N ALA A 201 -10.91 20.37 -16.39
CA ALA A 201 -12.04 20.69 -17.25
C ALA A 201 -13.33 20.92 -16.46
N ALA A 202 -13.49 20.28 -15.30
CA ALA A 202 -14.61 20.47 -14.36
C ALA A 202 -14.40 21.68 -13.40
N GLY A 203 -13.34 22.47 -13.56
CA GLY A 203 -13.08 23.65 -12.75
C GLY A 203 -12.30 23.40 -11.46
N HIS A 204 -11.76 22.17 -11.28
CA HIS A 204 -10.94 21.82 -10.11
C HIS A 204 -9.46 22.00 -10.38
N SER A 205 -8.68 22.34 -9.34
CA SER A 205 -7.21 22.31 -9.42
C SER A 205 -6.73 20.90 -9.05
N ALA A 206 -6.05 20.24 -9.97
CA ALA A 206 -5.46 18.94 -9.73
C ALA A 206 -4.04 18.88 -10.33
N ALA A 207 -3.11 18.32 -9.58
CA ALA A 207 -1.75 18.03 -10.04
C ALA A 207 -1.43 16.56 -9.73
N ALA A 208 -0.91 15.84 -10.71
CA ALA A 208 -0.41 14.49 -10.49
C ALA A 208 1.07 14.54 -10.13
N THR A 209 1.51 13.71 -9.20
CA THR A 209 2.94 13.61 -8.84
C THR A 209 3.79 13.05 -9.98
N GLU A 210 3.17 12.39 -10.96
CA GLU A 210 3.83 11.95 -12.20
C GLU A 210 4.29 13.11 -13.09
N ASP A 211 3.70 14.30 -12.95
CA ASP A 211 3.96 15.46 -13.82
C ASP A 211 5.11 16.33 -13.34
N VAL A 212 5.70 16.04 -12.17
CA VAL A 212 6.71 16.88 -11.53
C VAL A 212 8.15 16.50 -11.90
N ARG A 213 8.32 15.71 -13.00
CA ARG A 213 9.66 15.37 -13.53
C ARG A 213 9.75 15.45 -15.03
#